data_87df81a1d8a2aa3084ecc03a893f0451
#
_entry.id   87df81a1d8a2aa3084ecc03a893f0451
#
_cell.length_a   1.000
_cell.length_b   1.000
_cell.length_c   1.000
_cell.angle_alpha   90.00
_cell.angle_beta   90.00
_cell.angle_gamma   90.00
#
_symmetry.space_group_name_H-M   'P 1'
#
loop_
_entity.id
_entity.type
_entity.pdbx_description
1 polymer ?
#
loop_
_entity_poly.entity_id
_entity_poly.type
_entity_poly.pdbx_seq_one_letter_code
_entity_poly.pdbx_strand_id
1 'polypeptide(L)'
;MAVFRHPVSGEDYIKRVIGLPGDRIQMIDSVLHINGEAVEMEPAGTFVEPYGPQGPQGRMPRCFNDATVGLGGTCEKERYLETLPNGVTHSVLNVGYSSRADDTAVFTVPEGEYFMMGDNRDNSTDSRFSQAGGGVGFVPYENLIGRANRVIFSSAGRSLLFFWDWRGDRFLEPIE
;
A
#
# COMPACT_ATOMS: atom_id res chain seq x y z
N MET A 1 5.64 -8.51 2.81
CA MET A 1 5.76 -7.05 3.05
C MET A 1 7.02 -6.74 3.82
N ALA A 2 7.62 -5.54 3.64
CA ALA A 2 8.82 -5.10 4.36
C ALA A 2 8.49 -3.96 5.33
N VAL A 3 9.11 -4.00 6.50
CA VAL A 3 9.19 -2.89 7.43
C VAL A 3 10.50 -2.17 7.19
N PHE A 4 10.47 -0.87 7.04
CA PHE A 4 11.65 -0.06 6.77
C PHE A 4 11.53 1.32 7.39
N ARG A 5 12.67 1.95 7.64
CA ARG A 5 12.76 3.34 8.09
C ARG A 5 12.67 4.27 6.90
N HIS A 6 11.72 5.19 6.91
CA HIS A 6 11.56 6.17 5.84
C HIS A 6 12.83 7.02 5.71
N PRO A 7 13.45 7.11 4.51
CA PRO A 7 14.78 7.72 4.35
C PRO A 7 14.89 9.17 4.81
N VAL A 8 13.77 9.91 4.78
CA VAL A 8 13.77 11.35 5.13
C VAL A 8 13.17 11.58 6.53
N SER A 9 11.98 11.04 6.83
CA SER A 9 11.31 11.31 8.11
C SER A 9 11.85 10.48 9.28
N GLY A 10 12.53 9.36 8.99
CA GLY A 10 13.00 8.43 10.02
C GLY A 10 11.89 7.62 10.70
N GLU A 11 10.65 7.76 10.24
CA GLU A 11 9.50 6.96 10.73
C GLU A 11 9.51 5.57 10.14
N ASP A 12 8.98 4.59 10.87
CA ASP A 12 8.87 3.23 10.39
C ASP A 12 7.63 3.06 9.50
N TYR A 13 7.85 2.55 8.29
CA TYR A 13 6.82 2.29 7.29
C TYR A 13 6.72 0.80 7.00
N ILE A 14 5.53 0.38 6.55
CA ILE A 14 5.29 -0.97 6.03
C ILE A 14 4.77 -0.84 4.60
N LYS A 15 5.47 -1.48 3.65
CA LYS A 15 5.09 -1.54 2.24
C LYS A 15 5.51 -2.88 1.64
N ARG A 16 5.01 -3.15 0.44
CA ARG A 16 5.44 -4.30 -0.36
C ARG A 16 6.66 -3.94 -1.19
N VAL A 17 7.66 -4.82 -1.20
CA VAL A 17 8.79 -4.72 -2.15
C VAL A 17 8.26 -5.12 -3.52
N ILE A 18 8.33 -4.20 -4.46
CA ILE A 18 7.88 -4.38 -5.84
C ILE A 18 9.05 -4.45 -6.81
N GLY A 19 10.04 -3.57 -6.65
CA GLY A 19 11.22 -3.54 -7.51
C GLY A 19 12.50 -3.78 -6.73
N LEU A 20 13.36 -4.61 -7.31
CA LEU A 20 14.71 -4.92 -6.86
C LEU A 20 15.73 -4.06 -7.62
N PRO A 21 16.98 -3.93 -7.14
CA PRO A 21 18.04 -3.24 -7.86
C PRO A 21 18.12 -3.67 -9.34
N GLY A 22 18.11 -2.69 -10.25
CA GLY A 22 18.12 -2.88 -11.70
C GLY A 22 16.74 -3.04 -12.35
N ASP A 23 15.68 -3.30 -11.60
CA ASP A 23 14.34 -3.42 -12.17
C ASP A 23 13.82 -2.06 -12.70
N ARG A 24 12.99 -2.15 -13.74
CA ARG A 24 12.28 -1.01 -14.33
C ARG A 24 10.79 -1.13 -13.97
N ILE A 25 10.33 -0.21 -13.16
CA ILE A 25 8.94 -0.19 -12.65
C ILE A 25 8.17 0.93 -13.31
N GLN A 26 6.95 0.65 -13.74
CA GLN A 26 6.04 1.64 -14.33
C GLN A 26 4.60 1.29 -14.01
N MET A 27 3.77 2.29 -13.80
CA MET A 27 2.32 2.15 -13.85
C MET A 27 1.82 2.62 -15.22
N ILE A 28 0.95 1.83 -15.85
CA ILE A 28 0.26 2.19 -17.10
C ILE A 28 -1.21 1.82 -16.91
N ASP A 29 -2.12 2.77 -17.02
CA ASP A 29 -3.56 2.57 -16.83
C ASP A 29 -3.89 1.77 -15.56
N SER A 30 -3.29 2.14 -14.42
CA SER A 30 -3.43 1.47 -13.11
C SER A 30 -2.81 0.05 -13.03
N VAL A 31 -2.21 -0.45 -14.10
CA VAL A 31 -1.54 -1.76 -14.11
C VAL A 31 -0.05 -1.60 -13.86
N LEU A 32 0.46 -2.40 -12.93
CA LEU A 32 1.90 -2.46 -12.65
C LEU A 32 2.64 -3.17 -13.79
N HIS A 33 3.72 -2.58 -14.24
CA HIS A 33 4.65 -3.16 -15.20
C HIS A 33 6.03 -3.30 -14.55
N ILE A 34 6.61 -4.48 -14.66
CA ILE A 34 7.97 -4.78 -14.19
C ILE A 34 8.80 -5.23 -15.39
N ASN A 35 9.89 -4.52 -15.66
CA ASN A 35 10.78 -4.77 -16.79
C ASN A 35 10.09 -4.71 -18.17
N GLY A 36 9.00 -3.94 -18.25
CA GLY A 36 8.20 -3.76 -19.46
C GLY A 36 7.08 -4.76 -19.65
N GLU A 37 6.94 -5.74 -18.75
CA GLU A 37 5.85 -6.72 -18.77
C GLU A 37 4.77 -6.34 -17.75
N ALA A 38 3.51 -6.38 -18.19
CA ALA A 38 2.37 -6.17 -17.31
C ALA A 38 2.27 -7.29 -16.28
N VAL A 39 2.09 -6.92 -15.03
CA VAL A 39 1.81 -7.87 -13.95
C VAL A 39 0.37 -8.36 -14.08
N GLU A 40 0.16 -9.66 -13.91
CA GLU A 40 -1.18 -10.25 -13.96
C GLU A 40 -2.03 -9.68 -12.82
N MET A 41 -3.21 -9.18 -13.18
CA MET A 41 -4.16 -8.58 -12.25
C MET A 41 -5.58 -9.05 -12.54
N GLU A 42 -6.19 -9.72 -11.57
CA GLU A 42 -7.54 -10.28 -11.69
C GLU A 42 -8.52 -9.59 -10.75
N PRO A 43 -9.73 -9.24 -11.19
CA PRO A 43 -10.78 -8.73 -10.31
C PRO A 43 -11.10 -9.73 -9.19
N ALA A 44 -11.13 -9.26 -7.94
CA ALA A 44 -11.39 -10.08 -6.75
C ALA A 44 -12.55 -9.55 -5.89
N GLY A 45 -13.46 -8.81 -6.51
CA GLY A 45 -14.64 -8.25 -5.87
C GLY A 45 -14.41 -6.91 -5.21
N THR A 46 -15.12 -6.64 -4.13
CA THR A 46 -15.11 -5.35 -3.44
C THR A 46 -14.64 -5.51 -2.01
N PHE A 47 -13.73 -4.65 -1.60
CA PHE A 47 -13.37 -4.49 -0.19
C PHE A 47 -14.28 -3.44 0.43
N VAL A 48 -14.85 -3.78 1.59
CA VAL A 48 -15.84 -2.94 2.28
C VAL A 48 -15.34 -2.62 3.69
N GLU A 49 -15.40 -1.34 4.05
CA GLU A 49 -15.08 -0.87 5.41
C GLU A 49 -16.02 0.25 5.85
N PRO A 50 -16.18 0.50 7.16
CA PRO A 50 -16.92 1.67 7.63
C PRO A 50 -16.22 2.98 7.23
N TYR A 51 -17.00 3.95 6.75
CA TYR A 51 -16.49 5.29 6.48
C TYR A 51 -16.31 6.05 7.78
N GLY A 52 -15.08 6.23 8.20
CA GLY A 52 -14.75 6.90 9.47
C GLY A 52 -13.27 7.21 9.59
N PRO A 53 -12.88 8.04 10.56
CA PRO A 53 -11.48 8.40 10.79
C PRO A 53 -10.62 7.16 11.07
N GLN A 54 -9.50 7.03 10.36
CA GLN A 54 -8.56 5.91 10.47
C GLN A 54 -7.18 6.36 10.92
N GLY A 55 -6.52 5.49 11.67
CA GLY A 55 -5.17 5.69 12.15
C GLY A 55 -5.01 6.85 13.14
N PRO A 56 -3.78 7.11 13.62
CA PRO A 56 -3.52 8.13 14.63
C PRO A 56 -3.86 9.55 14.18
N GLN A 57 -3.79 9.81 12.87
CA GLN A 57 -4.08 11.12 12.28
C GLN A 57 -5.58 11.33 11.98
N GLY A 58 -6.42 10.31 12.18
CA GLY A 58 -7.86 10.39 11.95
C GLY A 58 -8.24 10.68 10.50
N ARG A 59 -7.45 10.21 9.52
CA ARG A 59 -7.75 10.44 8.10
C ARG A 59 -8.93 9.61 7.65
N MET A 60 -9.79 10.23 6.82
CA MET A 60 -10.92 9.52 6.21
C MET A 60 -10.41 8.62 5.07
N PRO A 61 -10.96 7.40 4.91
CA PRO A 61 -10.63 6.55 3.77
C PRO A 61 -11.12 7.19 2.47
N ARG A 62 -10.41 6.92 1.37
CA ARG A 62 -10.92 7.18 0.02
C ARG A 62 -11.77 5.98 -0.40
N CYS A 63 -12.90 6.24 -1.06
CA CYS A 63 -13.88 5.24 -1.44
C CYS A 63 -14.15 5.32 -2.95
N PHE A 64 -14.40 4.17 -3.56
CA PHE A 64 -14.86 4.07 -4.96
C PHE A 64 -16.32 4.55 -5.08
N ASN A 65 -17.17 4.16 -4.15
CA ASN A 65 -18.52 4.67 -4.04
C ASN A 65 -18.50 6.13 -3.52
N ASP A 66 -19.55 6.87 -3.82
CA ASP A 66 -19.65 8.31 -3.65
C ASP A 66 -19.04 8.83 -2.32
N ALA A 67 -18.25 9.90 -2.42
CA ALA A 67 -17.64 10.62 -1.29
C ALA A 67 -18.66 11.28 -0.34
N THR A 68 -19.95 11.25 -0.65
CA THR A 68 -21.03 11.73 0.24
C THR A 68 -21.48 10.71 1.26
N VAL A 69 -20.82 9.55 1.33
CA VAL A 69 -21.05 8.57 2.40
C VAL A 69 -20.81 9.24 3.75
N GLY A 70 -21.84 9.37 4.56
CA GLY A 70 -21.75 9.93 5.91
C GLY A 70 -20.97 9.02 6.86
N LEU A 71 -20.52 9.58 7.99
CA LEU A 71 -19.84 8.81 9.04
C LEU A 71 -20.62 7.54 9.40
N GLY A 72 -19.93 6.39 9.42
CA GLY A 72 -20.50 5.08 9.67
C GLY A 72 -21.13 4.42 8.46
N GLY A 73 -21.24 5.11 7.33
CA GLY A 73 -21.67 4.51 6.06
C GLY A 73 -20.64 3.55 5.48
N THR A 74 -20.98 2.94 4.36
CA THR A 74 -20.16 1.92 3.70
C THR A 74 -19.16 2.56 2.74
N CYS A 75 -17.87 2.35 2.95
CA CYS A 75 -16.80 2.71 2.04
C CYS A 75 -16.39 1.49 1.23
N GLU A 76 -16.48 1.58 -0.08
CA GLU A 76 -16.16 0.51 -1.00
C GLU A 76 -14.88 0.82 -1.78
N LYS A 77 -14.09 -0.21 -2.05
CA LYS A 77 -12.90 -0.17 -2.90
C LYS A 77 -12.88 -1.37 -3.81
N GLU A 78 -12.50 -1.19 -5.05
CA GLU A 78 -12.26 -2.33 -5.93
C GLU A 78 -11.07 -3.13 -5.42
N ARG A 79 -11.22 -4.44 -5.40
CA ARG A 79 -10.17 -5.37 -5.01
C ARG A 79 -9.74 -6.20 -6.20
N TYR A 80 -8.44 -6.32 -6.37
CA TYR A 80 -7.81 -7.16 -7.38
C TYR A 80 -6.80 -8.10 -6.71
N LEU A 81 -6.53 -9.23 -7.33
CA LEU A 81 -5.37 -10.08 -7.05
C LEU A 81 -4.30 -9.76 -8.06
N GLU A 82 -3.14 -9.37 -7.58
CA GLU A 82 -1.95 -9.07 -8.38
C GLU A 82 -0.92 -10.16 -8.15
N THR A 83 -0.41 -10.76 -9.24
CA THR A 83 0.60 -11.82 -9.18
C THR A 83 1.93 -11.31 -9.71
N LEU A 84 2.89 -11.13 -8.81
CA LEU A 84 4.24 -10.67 -9.14
C LEU A 84 5.02 -11.72 -9.94
N PRO A 85 6.06 -11.34 -10.71
CA PRO A 85 6.86 -12.28 -11.52
C PRO A 85 7.49 -13.45 -10.75
N ASN A 86 7.68 -13.30 -9.44
CA ASN A 86 8.17 -14.37 -8.57
C ASN A 86 7.07 -15.35 -8.10
N GLY A 87 5.84 -15.23 -8.62
CA GLY A 87 4.69 -16.07 -8.29
C GLY A 87 3.96 -15.68 -6.99
N VAL A 88 4.34 -14.61 -6.32
CA VAL A 88 3.61 -14.13 -5.14
C VAL A 88 2.36 -13.40 -5.58
N THR A 89 1.21 -13.92 -5.18
CA THR A 89 -0.10 -13.28 -5.38
C THR A 89 -0.52 -12.55 -4.10
N HIS A 90 -1.06 -11.35 -4.26
CA HIS A 90 -1.55 -10.54 -3.13
C HIS A 90 -2.72 -9.65 -3.56
N SER A 91 -3.46 -9.18 -2.57
CA SER A 91 -4.60 -8.30 -2.79
C SER A 91 -4.15 -6.85 -2.92
N VAL A 92 -4.67 -6.14 -3.93
CA VAL A 92 -4.50 -4.69 -4.07
C VAL A 92 -5.88 -4.02 -4.11
N LEU A 93 -5.93 -2.78 -3.60
CA LEU A 93 -7.14 -1.98 -3.56
C LEU A 93 -6.98 -0.75 -4.46
N ASN A 94 -8.02 -0.49 -5.25
CA ASN A 94 -8.13 0.66 -6.14
C ASN A 94 -9.42 1.43 -5.83
N VAL A 95 -9.38 2.75 -5.94
CA VAL A 95 -10.51 3.65 -5.67
C VAL A 95 -10.89 4.45 -6.91
N GLY A 96 -9.98 4.59 -7.86
CA GLY A 96 -10.20 5.28 -9.10
C GLY A 96 -8.91 5.82 -9.71
N TYR A 97 -9.00 6.22 -10.96
CA TYR A 97 -7.86 6.64 -11.73
C TYR A 97 -7.25 7.97 -11.24
N SER A 98 -5.95 8.01 -11.14
CA SER A 98 -5.14 9.19 -10.84
C SER A 98 -3.93 9.25 -11.75
N SER A 99 -3.90 10.19 -12.69
CA SER A 99 -2.79 10.33 -13.66
C SER A 99 -1.39 10.45 -13.05
N ARG A 100 -1.27 10.76 -11.75
CA ARG A 100 0.02 10.85 -11.06
C ARG A 100 0.48 9.53 -10.46
N ALA A 101 -0.44 8.61 -10.19
CA ALA A 101 -0.17 7.34 -9.52
C ALA A 101 -0.34 6.14 -10.46
N ASP A 102 -1.21 6.28 -11.46
CA ASP A 102 -1.65 5.20 -12.34
C ASP A 102 -1.04 5.26 -13.75
N ASP A 103 -0.46 6.42 -14.10
CA ASP A 103 0.39 6.58 -15.28
C ASP A 103 1.68 7.28 -14.89
N THR A 104 2.78 6.53 -14.83
CA THR A 104 4.06 7.06 -14.39
C THR A 104 5.12 7.00 -15.48
N ALA A 105 6.16 7.80 -15.31
CA ALA A 105 7.42 7.53 -16.00
C ALA A 105 7.99 6.18 -15.52
N VAL A 106 8.95 5.64 -16.26
CA VAL A 106 9.69 4.45 -15.85
C VAL A 106 10.63 4.82 -14.69
N PHE A 107 10.53 4.09 -13.59
CA PHE A 107 11.46 4.14 -12.47
C PHE A 107 12.50 3.01 -12.63
N THR A 108 13.75 3.34 -12.83
CA THR A 108 14.84 2.37 -12.78
C THR A 108 15.38 2.34 -11.36
N VAL A 109 15.27 1.17 -10.72
CA VAL A 109 15.69 1.01 -9.32
C VAL A 109 17.22 1.02 -9.24
N PRO A 110 17.83 1.95 -8.46
CA PRO A 110 19.28 2.01 -8.31
C PRO A 110 19.85 0.79 -7.61
N GLU A 111 21.16 0.57 -7.80
CA GLU A 111 21.87 -0.48 -7.05
C GLU A 111 21.82 -0.20 -5.55
N GLY A 112 21.52 -1.26 -4.77
CA GLY A 112 21.40 -1.16 -3.31
C GLY A 112 20.11 -0.54 -2.80
N GLU A 113 19.16 -0.19 -3.68
CA GLU A 113 17.87 0.38 -3.31
C GLU A 113 16.68 -0.49 -3.76
N TYR A 114 15.51 -0.22 -3.21
CA TYR A 114 14.28 -0.95 -3.46
C TYR A 114 13.12 0.00 -3.79
N PHE A 115 12.22 -0.48 -4.65
CA PHE A 115 10.98 0.21 -4.96
C PHE A 115 9.83 -0.41 -4.16
N MET A 116 9.16 0.40 -3.35
CA MET A 116 8.12 -0.01 -2.42
C MET A 116 6.76 0.53 -2.84
N MET A 117 5.71 -0.31 -2.79
CA MET A 117 4.33 0.15 -3.01
C MET A 117 3.40 -0.30 -1.89
N GLY A 118 2.37 0.49 -1.64
CA GLY A 118 1.28 0.09 -0.75
C GLY A 118 0.24 -0.74 -1.48
N ASP A 119 -0.33 -1.73 -0.79
CA ASP A 119 -1.39 -2.57 -1.36
C ASP A 119 -2.69 -1.78 -1.58
N ASN A 120 -2.96 -0.75 -0.77
CA ASN A 120 -4.02 0.24 -1.05
C ASN A 120 -3.44 1.32 -1.97
N ARG A 121 -3.44 1.05 -3.27
CA ARG A 121 -2.74 1.80 -4.33
C ARG A 121 -3.02 3.28 -4.30
N ASP A 122 -4.29 3.67 -4.16
CA ASP A 122 -4.71 5.08 -4.19
C ASP A 122 -4.64 5.79 -2.86
N ASN A 123 -4.41 5.06 -1.79
CA ASN A 123 -4.26 5.62 -0.44
C ASN A 123 -2.87 5.34 0.13
N SER A 124 -1.86 5.29 -0.72
CA SER A 124 -0.48 5.04 -0.34
C SER A 124 0.43 6.15 -0.79
N THR A 125 1.16 6.72 0.15
CA THR A 125 2.37 7.49 -0.15
C THR A 125 3.53 6.50 -0.18
N ASP A 126 4.07 6.23 -1.38
CA ASP A 126 5.06 5.17 -1.59
C ASP A 126 6.14 5.61 -2.61
N SER A 127 6.88 4.66 -3.19
CA SER A 127 8.02 4.96 -4.07
C SER A 127 7.63 5.61 -5.40
N ARG A 128 6.35 5.58 -5.80
CA ARG A 128 5.85 6.32 -6.96
C ARG A 128 5.99 7.84 -6.79
N PHE A 129 6.11 8.29 -5.55
CA PHE A 129 6.25 9.71 -5.21
C PHE A 129 7.66 9.98 -4.69
N SER A 130 8.30 11.01 -5.22
CA SER A 130 9.67 11.38 -4.82
C SER A 130 9.76 11.84 -3.37
N GLN A 131 10.90 11.65 -2.74
CA GLN A 131 11.18 12.11 -1.38
C GLN A 131 11.01 13.64 -1.25
N ALA A 132 11.44 14.39 -2.26
CA ALA A 132 11.26 15.84 -2.30
C ALA A 132 9.79 16.27 -2.32
N GLY A 133 8.89 15.42 -2.84
CA GLY A 133 7.44 15.62 -2.83
C GLY A 133 6.74 15.02 -1.61
N GLY A 134 7.47 14.58 -0.60
CA GLY A 134 6.92 13.94 0.60
C GLY A 134 6.59 12.45 0.41
N GLY A 135 7.05 11.85 -0.68
CA GLY A 135 6.93 10.42 -0.95
C GLY A 135 8.10 9.62 -0.37
N VAL A 136 8.01 8.30 -0.54
CA VAL A 136 9.05 7.39 -0.06
C VAL A 136 10.28 7.41 -0.99
N GLY A 137 10.07 7.53 -2.31
CA GLY A 137 11.15 7.37 -3.28
C GLY A 137 11.76 5.97 -3.21
N PHE A 138 13.01 5.83 -3.63
CA PHE A 138 13.75 4.59 -3.45
C PHE A 138 14.20 4.41 -2.00
N VAL A 139 14.20 3.17 -1.52
CA VAL A 139 14.54 2.82 -0.14
C VAL A 139 15.88 2.10 -0.12
N PRO A 140 16.93 2.69 0.47
CA PRO A 140 18.23 2.04 0.61
C PRO A 140 18.15 0.75 1.45
N TYR A 141 19.02 -0.21 1.15
CA TYR A 141 19.09 -1.49 1.86
C TYR A 141 19.23 -1.31 3.39
N GLU A 142 20.06 -0.37 3.81
CA GLU A 142 20.31 -0.08 5.23
C GLU A 142 19.08 0.43 5.99
N ASN A 143 18.07 0.91 5.27
CA ASN A 143 16.81 1.33 5.84
C ASN A 143 15.85 0.17 6.11
N LEU A 144 16.11 -1.02 5.56
CA LEU A 144 15.27 -2.20 5.81
C LEU A 144 15.45 -2.69 7.23
N ILE A 145 14.32 -2.89 7.94
CA ILE A 145 14.29 -3.39 9.31
C ILE A 145 14.03 -4.89 9.31
N GLY A 146 13.07 -5.34 8.50
CA GLY A 146 12.72 -6.75 8.41
C GLY A 146 11.43 -7.02 7.65
N ARG A 147 11.03 -8.31 7.65
CA ARG A 147 9.79 -8.76 7.03
C ARG A 147 8.63 -8.73 8.03
N ALA A 148 7.52 -8.12 7.64
CA ALA A 148 6.27 -8.23 8.37
C ALA A 148 5.61 -9.58 8.04
N ASN A 149 5.40 -10.42 9.05
CA ASN A 149 4.87 -11.76 8.88
C ASN A 149 3.45 -11.93 9.44
N ARG A 150 3.10 -11.17 10.49
CA ARG A 150 1.80 -11.29 11.16
C ARG A 150 1.35 -9.97 11.74
N VAL A 151 0.04 -9.79 11.75
CA VAL A 151 -0.61 -8.76 12.57
C VAL A 151 -0.76 -9.32 13.98
N ILE A 152 -0.06 -8.74 14.96
CA ILE A 152 -0.17 -9.19 16.36
C ILE A 152 -1.50 -8.75 16.94
N PHE A 153 -1.89 -7.49 16.70
CA PHE A 153 -3.20 -6.95 17.03
C PHE A 153 -3.49 -5.72 16.17
N SER A 154 -4.77 -5.38 16.04
CA SER A 154 -5.24 -4.22 15.28
C SER A 154 -6.30 -3.50 16.10
N SER A 155 -6.26 -2.18 16.11
CA SER A 155 -7.27 -1.33 16.74
C SER A 155 -7.98 -0.50 15.67
N ALA A 156 -9.30 -0.36 15.78
CA ALA A 156 -10.08 0.58 14.99
C ALA A 156 -10.03 2.01 15.57
N GLY A 157 -9.61 2.14 16.84
CA GLY A 157 -9.53 3.40 17.56
C GLY A 157 -8.19 4.11 17.43
N ARG A 158 -8.09 5.25 18.11
CA ARG A 158 -6.88 6.11 18.08
C ARG A 158 -5.76 5.65 19.03
N SER A 159 -6.03 4.71 19.92
CA SER A 159 -5.08 4.24 20.92
C SER A 159 -5.22 2.76 21.16
N LEU A 160 -4.09 2.07 21.31
CA LEU A 160 -4.03 0.66 21.67
C LEU A 160 -4.46 0.38 23.12
N LEU A 161 -4.56 1.41 23.96
CA LEU A 161 -5.04 1.28 25.35
C LEU A 161 -6.55 1.03 25.42
N PHE A 162 -7.30 1.36 24.37
CA PHE A 162 -8.75 1.13 24.30
C PHE A 162 -9.03 -0.25 23.73
N PHE A 163 -9.00 -1.29 24.58
CA PHE A 163 -9.15 -2.69 24.17
C PHE A 163 -10.52 -3.01 23.54
N TRP A 164 -11.55 -2.21 23.79
CA TRP A 164 -12.88 -2.35 23.15
C TRP A 164 -12.89 -1.95 21.68
N ASP A 165 -11.87 -1.21 21.20
CA ASP A 165 -11.67 -0.87 19.81
C ASP A 165 -10.80 -1.90 19.06
N TRP A 166 -10.38 -2.97 19.74
CA TRP A 166 -9.54 -3.98 19.12
C TRP A 166 -10.32 -4.85 18.14
N ARG A 167 -9.73 -5.07 16.98
CA ARG A 167 -10.27 -5.94 15.94
C ARG A 167 -9.81 -7.36 16.22
N GLY A 168 -10.64 -8.14 16.95
CA GLY A 168 -10.32 -9.51 17.33
C GLY A 168 -10.17 -10.47 16.16
N ASP A 169 -10.82 -10.17 15.03
CA ASP A 169 -10.75 -10.88 13.76
C ASP A 169 -9.37 -10.80 13.08
N ARG A 170 -8.52 -9.85 13.49
CA ARG A 170 -7.19 -9.63 12.93
C ARG A 170 -6.03 -10.11 13.81
N PHE A 171 -6.31 -10.79 14.91
CA PHE A 171 -5.25 -11.28 15.78
C PHE A 171 -4.50 -12.44 15.13
N LEU A 172 -3.17 -12.32 15.08
CA LEU A 172 -2.24 -13.30 14.51
C LEU A 172 -2.50 -13.60 13.03
N GLU A 173 -3.24 -12.73 12.33
CA GLU A 173 -3.48 -12.86 10.90
C GLU A 173 -2.14 -12.82 10.14
N PRO A 174 -1.86 -13.77 9.24
CA PRO A 174 -0.66 -13.74 8.42
C PRO A 174 -0.69 -12.57 7.46
N ILE A 175 0.47 -11.97 7.20
CA ILE A 175 0.65 -10.95 6.17
C ILE A 175 1.30 -11.63 4.96
N GLU A 176 0.61 -11.59 3.85
CA GLU A 176 1.06 -12.13 2.56
C GLU A 176 2.16 -11.28 1.90
#